data_435169cb86394d01d565ec1fada62150
#
_entry.id   435169cb86394d01d565ec1fada62150
#
_cell.length_a   1.000
_cell.length_b   1.000
_cell.length_c   1.000
_cell.angle_alpha   90.00
_cell.angle_beta   90.00
_cell.angle_gamma   90.00
#
_symmetry.space_group_name_H-M   'P 1'
#
loop_
_entity.id
_entity.type
_entity.pdbx_description
1 polymer ?
#
loop_
_entity_poly.entity_id
_entity_poly.type
_entity_poly.pdbx_seq_one_letter_code
_entity_poly.pdbx_strand_id
1 'polypeptide(L)'
;MIQNSNPANNQGAPNPMLRRNQGDDFLRLQDLFYLCLARWKWFVLSLFVTMGAAGYYLLSTPNVYQRTASLLIKDESKGSSINNDVESMFSDMGLGGTKSNVNNELIAIKSPSVLLEVGKQLKLNVDYAVDGRFHRNVLYGNDLPVTVQFLTIGEEHYGSMTVYLKGGDKFELTDFKGTSSNGTPVETNKTVTGKLGKLVQTPLGKVKLEAAPSYAAFIKGGDAPALYVSHTDLYSMTNRILGSLTVGLNEEKTTIVNLTYTDVQTKRAEDILNTIIAVYRKNWLDDKNQMTVSTSRFITERLGVIEHELGDVDKDISSFKSANLLPDVETAAQQYMQKSSDLSKQIMDLNSRLSIAQYIRSSLVGRVSKNQVLPSNTGIDSPGIEQQIAEYNKTLLERNN
;
A
#
# COMPACT_ATOMS: atom_id res chain seq x y z
N MET A 1 -100.53 32.24 -51.23
CA MET A 1 -101.74 31.79 -50.45
C MET A 1 -101.21 31.11 -49.21
N ILE A 2 -101.33 31.77 -48.08
CA ILE A 2 -102.10 31.30 -46.94
C ILE A 2 -101.42 30.18 -46.19
N GLN A 3 -100.95 30.40 -45.12
CA GLN A 3 -101.28 30.58 -43.69
C GLN A 3 -100.54 29.53 -42.84
N ASN A 4 -99.88 29.97 -41.89
CA ASN A 4 -100.23 30.10 -40.47
C ASN A 4 -100.16 28.75 -39.70
N SER A 5 -99.29 28.59 -38.76
CA SER A 5 -99.54 28.84 -37.35
C SER A 5 -98.46 28.23 -36.47
N ASN A 6 -97.92 29.03 -35.59
CA ASN A 6 -97.41 28.64 -34.34
C ASN A 6 -98.48 28.05 -33.43
N PRO A 7 -98.32 27.29 -32.36
CA PRO A 7 -97.46 27.66 -31.19
C PRO A 7 -96.93 26.51 -30.33
N ALA A 8 -96.22 26.95 -29.31
CA ALA A 8 -96.08 26.43 -27.93
C ALA A 8 -94.94 25.56 -27.60
N ASN A 9 -93.91 26.20 -27.04
CA ASN A 9 -93.43 26.14 -25.65
C ASN A 9 -93.55 24.78 -24.98
N ASN A 10 -92.41 24.13 -24.79
CA ASN A 10 -92.21 23.35 -23.58
C ASN A 10 -90.73 23.44 -23.10
N GLN A 11 -90.61 24.09 -21.95
CA GLN A 11 -89.38 24.23 -21.20
C GLN A 11 -88.95 22.86 -20.67
N GLY A 12 -87.89 22.31 -21.22
CA GLY A 12 -87.17 21.20 -20.66
C GLY A 12 -85.85 21.73 -20.02
N ALA A 13 -85.75 21.59 -18.73
CA ALA A 13 -84.62 22.03 -17.91
C ALA A 13 -83.28 21.60 -18.47
N PRO A 14 -82.24 22.43 -18.41
CA PRO A 14 -80.87 22.03 -18.80
C PRO A 14 -80.34 21.08 -17.76
N ASN A 15 -80.01 19.87 -18.20
CA ASN A 15 -79.16 18.95 -17.46
C ASN A 15 -77.81 19.67 -17.10
N PRO A 16 -77.36 19.63 -15.86
CA PRO A 16 -76.06 20.11 -15.53
C PRO A 16 -75.01 19.11 -16.08
N MET A 17 -74.59 19.36 -17.32
CA MET A 17 -73.37 18.71 -17.81
C MET A 17 -72.28 19.02 -16.83
N LEU A 18 -71.83 17.95 -16.19
CA LEU A 18 -70.57 17.88 -15.46
C LEU A 18 -69.45 18.51 -16.30
N ARG A 19 -69.15 19.77 -16.02
CA ARG A 19 -67.92 20.39 -16.43
C ARG A 19 -66.78 19.57 -15.77
N ARG A 20 -66.27 18.63 -16.52
CA ARG A 20 -64.95 17.99 -16.21
C ARG A 20 -63.88 19.08 -16.35
N ASN A 21 -63.61 19.76 -15.26
CA ASN A 21 -62.44 20.63 -15.15
C ASN A 21 -61.22 19.82 -15.49
N GLN A 22 -60.75 19.88 -16.74
CA GLN A 22 -59.43 19.51 -17.18
C GLN A 22 -58.52 20.69 -16.83
N GLY A 23 -58.02 20.71 -15.63
CA GLY A 23 -57.07 21.73 -15.17
C GLY A 23 -56.67 21.41 -13.73
N ASP A 24 -55.41 21.11 -13.56
CA ASP A 24 -54.72 20.93 -12.30
C ASP A 24 -54.91 19.60 -11.57
N ASP A 25 -54.45 18.53 -12.20
CA ASP A 25 -54.00 17.33 -11.50
C ASP A 25 -52.61 17.57 -10.82
N PHE A 26 -52.43 18.74 -10.23
CA PHE A 26 -51.42 18.89 -9.18
C PHE A 26 -52.05 18.28 -7.93
N LEU A 27 -51.62 17.03 -7.61
CA LEU A 27 -51.90 16.38 -6.34
C LEU A 27 -51.63 17.40 -5.22
N ARG A 28 -52.65 17.97 -4.65
CA ARG A 28 -52.49 18.92 -3.53
C ARG A 28 -51.79 18.15 -2.41
N LEU A 29 -50.74 18.71 -1.87
CA LEU A 29 -50.00 18.13 -0.75
C LEU A 29 -50.93 17.65 0.37
N GLN A 30 -52.05 18.31 0.54
CA GLN A 30 -53.12 17.95 1.50
C GLN A 30 -53.83 16.64 1.13
N ASP A 31 -54.15 16.40 -0.14
CA ASP A 31 -54.82 15.17 -0.61
C ASP A 31 -53.86 13.97 -0.50
N LEU A 32 -52.57 14.18 -0.75
CA LEU A 32 -51.52 13.19 -0.54
C LEU A 32 -51.38 12.83 0.95
N PHE A 33 -51.45 13.84 1.84
CA PHE A 33 -51.43 13.63 3.28
C PHE A 33 -52.65 12.83 3.77
N TYR A 34 -53.85 13.14 3.29
CA TYR A 34 -55.06 12.39 3.64
C TYR A 34 -55.06 10.96 3.08
N LEU A 35 -54.53 10.74 1.88
CA LEU A 35 -54.32 9.40 1.31
C LEU A 35 -53.31 8.58 2.14
N CYS A 36 -52.22 9.19 2.57
CA CYS A 36 -51.25 8.57 3.47
C CYS A 36 -51.92 8.22 4.82
N LEU A 37 -52.68 9.13 5.37
CA LEU A 37 -53.40 8.93 6.65
C LEU A 37 -54.48 7.84 6.55
N ALA A 38 -55.20 7.77 5.43
CA ALA A 38 -56.20 6.74 5.21
C ALA A 38 -55.62 5.32 5.08
N ARG A 39 -54.38 5.23 4.64
CA ARG A 39 -53.67 3.94 4.49
C ARG A 39 -52.51 3.76 5.48
N TRP A 40 -52.53 4.45 6.62
CA TRP A 40 -51.48 4.45 7.61
C TRP A 40 -50.99 3.05 8.04
N LYS A 41 -51.88 2.04 8.03
CA LYS A 41 -51.58 0.64 8.35
C LYS A 41 -50.48 0.07 7.40
N TRP A 42 -50.53 0.44 6.12
CA TRP A 42 -49.51 0.01 5.16
C TRP A 42 -48.18 0.68 5.40
N PHE A 43 -48.20 1.96 5.82
CA PHE A 43 -46.96 2.67 6.20
C PHE A 43 -46.32 2.06 7.46
N VAL A 44 -47.13 1.73 8.45
CA VAL A 44 -46.66 1.05 9.66
C VAL A 44 -46.09 -0.33 9.32
N LEU A 45 -46.79 -1.11 8.47
CA LEU A 45 -46.27 -2.41 8.02
C LEU A 45 -44.93 -2.25 7.25
N SER A 46 -44.86 -1.32 6.33
CA SER A 46 -43.62 -1.00 5.57
C SER A 46 -42.48 -0.59 6.53
N LEU A 47 -42.79 0.26 7.51
CA LEU A 47 -41.82 0.69 8.51
C LEU A 47 -41.30 -0.49 9.32
N PHE A 48 -42.13 -1.42 9.75
CA PHE A 48 -41.68 -2.62 10.46
C PHE A 48 -40.81 -3.53 9.59
N VAL A 49 -41.17 -3.71 8.33
CA VAL A 49 -40.40 -4.51 7.37
C VAL A 49 -39.03 -3.87 7.12
N THR A 50 -38.97 -2.56 6.85
CA THR A 50 -37.73 -1.85 6.60
C THR A 50 -36.85 -1.79 7.86
N MET A 51 -37.44 -1.57 9.05
CA MET A 51 -36.70 -1.57 10.33
C MET A 51 -36.17 -2.96 10.66
N GLY A 52 -36.95 -4.02 10.37
CA GLY A 52 -36.51 -5.40 10.50
C GLY A 52 -35.35 -5.75 9.57
N ALA A 53 -35.45 -5.35 8.30
CA ALA A 53 -34.40 -5.53 7.32
C ALA A 53 -33.13 -4.74 7.69
N ALA A 54 -33.26 -3.49 8.11
CA ALA A 54 -32.16 -2.67 8.59
C ALA A 54 -31.51 -3.25 9.85
N GLY A 55 -32.31 -3.72 10.80
CA GLY A 55 -31.81 -4.40 12.00
C GLY A 55 -31.05 -5.67 11.68
N TYR A 56 -31.58 -6.51 10.78
CA TYR A 56 -30.88 -7.70 10.30
C TYR A 56 -29.55 -7.35 9.61
N TYR A 57 -29.55 -6.33 8.73
CA TYR A 57 -28.32 -5.86 8.06
C TYR A 57 -27.27 -5.40 9.06
N LEU A 58 -27.65 -4.57 10.04
CA LEU A 58 -26.73 -4.07 11.08
C LEU A 58 -26.15 -5.20 11.93
N LEU A 59 -26.92 -6.22 12.27
CA LEU A 59 -26.46 -7.36 13.04
C LEU A 59 -25.55 -8.31 12.22
N SER A 60 -25.80 -8.41 10.92
CA SER A 60 -25.03 -9.30 10.01
C SER A 60 -23.71 -8.69 9.55
N THR A 61 -23.59 -7.35 9.60
CA THR A 61 -22.38 -6.67 9.14
C THR A 61 -21.39 -6.54 10.29
N PRO A 62 -20.13 -7.01 10.12
CA PRO A 62 -19.11 -6.85 11.16
C PRO A 62 -18.74 -5.38 11.33
N ASN A 63 -18.44 -4.98 12.55
CA ASN A 63 -17.95 -3.64 12.83
C ASN A 63 -16.57 -3.45 12.21
N VAL A 64 -16.40 -2.31 11.56
CA VAL A 64 -15.15 -1.91 10.93
C VAL A 64 -14.54 -0.76 11.72
N TYR A 65 -13.29 -0.90 12.07
CA TYR A 65 -12.55 0.06 12.88
C TYR A 65 -11.45 0.72 12.06
N GLN A 66 -11.23 1.98 12.33
CA GLN A 66 -10.17 2.76 11.71
C GLN A 66 -9.11 3.09 12.77
N ARG A 67 -7.84 2.87 12.41
CA ARG A 67 -6.68 3.25 13.21
C ARG A 67 -5.81 4.20 12.41
N THR A 68 -5.20 5.17 13.10
CA THR A 68 -4.33 6.16 12.48
C THR A 68 -3.01 6.21 13.22
N ALA A 69 -1.92 6.27 12.47
CA ALA A 69 -0.58 6.51 12.96
C ALA A 69 -0.01 7.72 12.21
N SER A 70 0.75 8.56 12.91
CA SER A 70 1.39 9.74 12.31
C SER A 70 2.90 9.54 12.30
N LEU A 71 3.52 9.83 11.15
CA LEU A 71 4.96 9.77 10.94
C LEU A 71 5.48 11.15 10.57
N LEU A 72 6.47 11.64 11.31
CA LEU A 72 7.18 12.85 10.95
C LEU A 72 8.32 12.51 9.99
N ILE A 73 8.27 13.03 8.78
CA ILE A 73 9.37 12.93 7.80
C ILE A 73 10.24 14.17 7.98
N LYS A 74 11.52 13.96 8.29
CA LYS A 74 12.47 15.08 8.41
C LYS A 74 12.78 15.61 7.02
N ASP A 75 12.41 16.88 6.78
CA ASP A 75 12.80 17.60 5.57
C ASP A 75 14.27 18.01 5.72
N GLU A 76 15.15 17.33 5.02
CA GLU A 76 16.59 17.64 5.02
C GLU A 76 16.90 19.00 4.38
N SER A 77 15.94 19.58 3.63
CA SER A 77 16.11 20.87 2.96
C SER A 77 16.12 22.08 3.90
N LYS A 78 15.71 21.91 5.16
CA LYS A 78 15.58 23.01 6.14
C LYS A 78 16.58 22.97 7.31
N GLY A 79 17.48 22.01 7.36
CA GLY A 79 18.29 21.73 8.55
C GLY A 79 19.75 22.10 8.52
N SER A 80 20.31 22.54 7.41
CA SER A 80 21.76 22.80 7.30
C SER A 80 22.06 24.28 7.11
N SER A 81 22.17 25.01 8.20
CA SER A 81 22.74 26.35 8.20
C SER A 81 24.27 26.36 8.46
N ILE A 82 24.90 25.20 8.46
CA ILE A 82 26.34 25.09 8.67
C ILE A 82 26.96 24.51 7.40
N ASN A 83 27.62 25.38 6.64
CA ASN A 83 28.39 25.11 5.43
C ASN A 83 27.60 25.00 4.11
N ASN A 84 26.89 26.06 3.75
CA ASN A 84 26.30 26.22 2.40
C ASN A 84 27.34 26.01 1.27
N ASP A 85 28.63 26.28 1.53
CA ASP A 85 29.70 26.13 0.55
C ASP A 85 30.07 24.66 0.30
N VAL A 86 30.04 23.80 1.34
CA VAL A 86 30.34 22.38 1.20
C VAL A 86 29.13 21.65 0.59
N GLU A 87 27.90 21.99 0.99
CA GLU A 87 26.68 21.41 0.45
C GLU A 87 26.43 21.80 -1.00
N SER A 88 26.78 23.07 -1.38
CA SER A 88 26.77 23.48 -2.79
C SER A 88 27.82 22.74 -3.63
N MET A 89 29.02 22.52 -3.10
CA MET A 89 30.04 21.70 -3.75
C MET A 89 29.59 20.25 -3.95
N PHE A 90 28.98 19.65 -2.94
CA PHE A 90 28.43 18.28 -3.08
C PHE A 90 27.22 18.24 -4.00
N SER A 91 26.39 19.28 -4.03
CA SER A 91 25.26 19.42 -4.96
C SER A 91 25.72 19.58 -6.40
N ASP A 92 26.74 20.40 -6.65
CA ASP A 92 27.34 20.62 -7.97
C ASP A 92 28.08 19.36 -8.48
N MET A 93 28.58 18.52 -7.57
CA MET A 93 29.20 17.24 -7.89
C MET A 93 28.20 16.10 -8.08
N GLY A 94 26.87 16.39 -8.02
CA GLY A 94 25.82 15.37 -8.12
C GLY A 94 25.72 14.44 -6.91
N LEU A 95 26.50 14.71 -5.85
CA LEU A 95 26.50 14.02 -4.56
C LEU A 95 25.64 14.73 -3.52
N GLY A 96 25.07 15.88 -3.88
CA GLY A 96 24.12 16.65 -3.06
C GLY A 96 22.92 15.78 -2.74
N GLY A 97 22.63 15.57 -1.47
CA GLY A 97 21.51 14.79 -1.01
C GLY A 97 20.23 15.23 -1.73
N THR A 98 19.61 14.30 -2.43
CA THR A 98 18.35 14.50 -3.11
C THR A 98 17.36 15.05 -2.09
N LYS A 99 16.85 16.24 -2.34
CA LYS A 99 15.76 16.82 -1.53
C LYS A 99 14.64 15.78 -1.46
N SER A 100 14.48 15.13 -0.31
CA SER A 100 13.41 14.18 -0.11
C SER A 100 12.09 14.91 -0.30
N ASN A 101 11.46 14.68 -1.44
CA ASN A 101 10.12 15.20 -1.68
C ASN A 101 9.16 14.35 -0.86
N VAL A 102 8.48 14.94 0.10
CA VAL A 102 7.53 14.23 0.98
C VAL A 102 6.52 13.42 0.17
N ASN A 103 6.16 13.86 -1.03
CA ASN A 103 5.28 13.09 -1.92
C ASN A 103 5.91 11.78 -2.40
N ASN A 104 7.22 11.74 -2.62
CA ASN A 104 7.92 10.50 -2.97
C ASN A 104 7.91 9.51 -1.80
N GLU A 105 8.05 10.03 -0.57
CA GLU A 105 7.98 9.21 0.63
C GLU A 105 6.58 8.62 0.85
N LEU A 106 5.51 9.38 0.52
CA LEU A 106 4.14 8.86 0.52
C LEU A 106 3.97 7.67 -0.43
N ILE A 107 4.57 7.75 -1.63
CA ILE A 107 4.55 6.68 -2.62
C ILE A 107 5.39 5.49 -2.14
N ALA A 108 6.57 5.75 -1.55
CA ALA A 108 7.45 4.71 -1.02
C ALA A 108 6.79 3.91 0.11
N ILE A 109 6.07 4.57 1.02
CA ILE A 109 5.30 3.91 2.09
C ILE A 109 4.20 3.00 1.52
N LYS A 110 3.53 3.41 0.44
CA LYS A 110 2.49 2.62 -0.25
C LYS A 110 3.05 1.59 -1.23
N SER A 111 4.35 1.49 -1.37
CA SER A 111 4.92 0.60 -2.38
C SER A 111 4.54 -0.86 -2.13
N PRO A 112 4.19 -1.63 -3.17
CA PRO A 112 3.84 -3.04 -3.03
C PRO A 112 4.93 -3.86 -2.33
N SER A 113 6.19 -3.48 -2.48
CA SER A 113 7.32 -4.17 -1.82
C SER A 113 7.30 -4.02 -0.30
N VAL A 114 6.99 -2.81 0.20
CA VAL A 114 6.83 -2.55 1.65
C VAL A 114 5.63 -3.32 2.18
N LEU A 115 4.49 -3.26 1.50
CA LEU A 115 3.26 -3.93 1.94
C LEU A 115 3.38 -5.45 1.89
N LEU A 116 4.08 -6.00 0.90
CA LEU A 116 4.40 -7.42 0.81
C LEU A 116 5.25 -7.89 2.00
N GLU A 117 6.28 -7.12 2.33
CA GLU A 117 7.15 -7.42 3.48
C GLU A 117 6.37 -7.37 4.80
N VAL A 118 5.50 -6.35 4.98
CA VAL A 118 4.58 -6.25 6.13
C VAL A 118 3.67 -7.46 6.21
N GLY A 119 3.05 -7.86 5.11
CA GLY A 119 2.17 -9.02 5.04
C GLY A 119 2.89 -10.32 5.39
N LYS A 120 4.15 -10.49 4.93
CA LYS A 120 5.00 -11.64 5.26
C LYS A 120 5.40 -11.67 6.74
N GLN A 121 5.81 -10.53 7.30
CA GLN A 121 6.23 -10.44 8.71
C GLN A 121 5.08 -10.74 9.67
N LEU A 122 3.89 -10.22 9.37
CA LEU A 122 2.68 -10.44 10.19
C LEU A 122 1.90 -11.69 9.80
N LYS A 123 2.36 -12.44 8.77
CA LYS A 123 1.70 -13.65 8.24
C LYS A 123 0.22 -13.40 7.86
N LEU A 124 -0.06 -12.26 7.24
CA LEU A 124 -1.42 -11.86 6.85
C LEU A 124 -1.98 -12.62 5.65
N ASN A 125 -1.19 -13.51 5.10
CA ASN A 125 -1.64 -14.47 4.08
C ASN A 125 -2.52 -15.58 4.64
N VAL A 126 -2.62 -15.72 5.98
CA VAL A 126 -3.51 -16.69 6.65
C VAL A 126 -4.50 -15.95 7.54
N ASP A 127 -5.77 -16.04 7.20
CA ASP A 127 -6.86 -15.48 7.98
C ASP A 127 -7.56 -16.57 8.79
N TYR A 128 -8.02 -16.22 9.97
CA TYR A 128 -8.73 -17.09 10.90
C TYR A 128 -10.08 -16.48 11.27
N ALA A 129 -11.13 -17.28 11.27
CA ALA A 129 -12.45 -16.83 11.67
C ALA A 129 -13.20 -17.95 12.41
N VAL A 130 -14.10 -17.56 13.31
CA VAL A 130 -15.04 -18.45 13.99
C VAL A 130 -16.46 -17.99 13.74
N ASP A 131 -17.42 -18.90 13.76
CA ASP A 131 -18.83 -18.54 13.64
C ASP A 131 -19.26 -17.75 14.89
N GLY A 132 -19.71 -16.52 14.66
CA GLY A 132 -20.38 -15.71 15.63
C GLY A 132 -21.89 -15.90 15.55
N ARG A 133 -22.66 -15.17 16.37
CA ARG A 133 -24.13 -15.28 16.42
C ARG A 133 -24.80 -14.84 15.11
N PHE A 134 -24.27 -13.82 14.45
CA PHE A 134 -24.86 -13.22 13.24
C PHE A 134 -23.85 -13.09 12.08
N HIS A 135 -22.55 -13.02 12.38
CA HIS A 135 -21.47 -12.92 11.40
C HIS A 135 -20.24 -13.68 11.91
N ARG A 136 -19.31 -13.96 11.02
CA ARG A 136 -18.03 -14.58 11.39
C ARG A 136 -17.13 -13.57 12.06
N ASN A 137 -16.59 -13.95 13.22
CA ASN A 137 -15.62 -13.15 13.96
C ASN A 137 -14.20 -13.51 13.49
N VAL A 138 -13.48 -12.52 13.01
CA VAL A 138 -12.07 -12.68 12.62
C VAL A 138 -11.22 -12.75 13.90
N LEU A 139 -10.32 -13.73 13.97
CA LEU A 139 -9.35 -13.89 15.06
C LEU A 139 -7.97 -13.42 14.60
N TYR A 140 -7.21 -12.78 15.50
CA TYR A 140 -5.86 -12.32 15.23
C TYR A 140 -5.00 -12.28 16.50
N GLY A 141 -3.71 -12.51 16.32
CA GLY A 141 -2.71 -12.35 17.39
C GLY A 141 -2.93 -13.31 18.56
N ASN A 142 -3.11 -12.76 19.75
CA ASN A 142 -3.27 -13.55 20.98
C ASN A 142 -4.60 -14.29 21.09
N ASP A 143 -5.61 -13.93 20.30
CA ASP A 143 -6.91 -14.58 20.29
C ASP A 143 -6.92 -15.87 19.46
N LEU A 144 -5.83 -16.14 18.74
CA LEU A 144 -5.70 -17.36 17.95
C LEU A 144 -5.55 -18.59 18.84
N PRO A 145 -6.39 -19.62 18.65
CA PRO A 145 -6.21 -20.88 19.35
C PRO A 145 -5.08 -21.73 18.76
N VAL A 146 -4.90 -21.67 17.44
CA VAL A 146 -3.83 -22.39 16.72
C VAL A 146 -3.27 -21.50 15.63
N THR A 147 -2.02 -21.72 15.28
CA THR A 147 -1.38 -21.17 14.08
C THR A 147 -1.21 -22.27 13.04
N VAL A 148 -1.57 -21.97 11.81
CA VAL A 148 -1.48 -22.90 10.67
C VAL A 148 -0.38 -22.46 9.75
N GLN A 149 0.54 -23.37 9.43
CA GLN A 149 1.59 -23.17 8.45
C GLN A 149 1.32 -24.05 7.24
N PHE A 150 1.13 -23.45 6.09
CA PHE A 150 1.04 -24.12 4.79
C PHE A 150 2.44 -24.25 4.21
N LEU A 151 2.95 -25.48 4.08
CA LEU A 151 4.35 -25.74 3.73
C LEU A 151 4.56 -26.01 2.24
N THR A 152 3.53 -26.47 1.55
CA THR A 152 3.62 -26.84 0.14
C THR A 152 2.68 -26.06 -0.77
N ILE A 153 1.83 -25.21 -0.21
CA ILE A 153 1.05 -24.26 -0.99
C ILE A 153 2.00 -23.16 -1.47
N GLY A 154 2.09 -22.95 -2.79
CA GLY A 154 2.89 -21.89 -3.37
C GLY A 154 2.38 -20.49 -2.97
N GLU A 155 3.26 -19.51 -3.04
CA GLU A 155 2.93 -18.10 -2.71
C GLU A 155 1.82 -17.52 -3.60
N GLU A 156 1.54 -18.15 -4.75
CA GLU A 156 0.53 -17.74 -5.74
C GLU A 156 -0.81 -18.51 -5.61
N HIS A 157 -0.93 -19.39 -4.62
CA HIS A 157 -2.10 -20.24 -4.49
C HIS A 157 -2.96 -19.80 -3.30
N TYR A 158 -4.24 -20.07 -3.41
CA TYR A 158 -5.20 -19.85 -2.31
C TYR A 158 -5.73 -21.19 -1.81
N GLY A 159 -6.16 -21.22 -0.57
CA GLY A 159 -6.78 -22.39 0.01
C GLY A 159 -7.55 -22.08 1.28
N SER A 160 -8.60 -22.84 1.56
CA SER A 160 -9.35 -22.73 2.81
C SER A 160 -9.70 -24.10 3.34
N MET A 161 -9.84 -24.19 4.66
CA MET A 161 -10.25 -25.40 5.35
C MET A 161 -10.92 -25.06 6.68
N THR A 162 -11.70 -25.97 7.18
CA THR A 162 -12.32 -25.87 8.51
C THR A 162 -11.55 -26.77 9.48
N VAL A 163 -11.19 -26.24 10.63
CA VAL A 163 -10.43 -26.90 11.68
C VAL A 163 -11.35 -27.14 12.89
N TYR A 164 -11.49 -28.38 13.31
CA TYR A 164 -12.17 -28.78 14.53
C TYR A 164 -11.15 -29.26 15.57
N LEU A 165 -11.05 -28.55 16.68
CA LEU A 165 -10.18 -28.92 17.80
C LEU A 165 -10.92 -29.89 18.72
N LYS A 166 -10.42 -31.14 18.82
CA LYS A 166 -11.09 -32.23 19.58
C LYS A 166 -10.60 -32.38 21.03
N GLY A 167 -9.85 -31.41 21.53
CA GLY A 167 -9.22 -31.50 22.83
C GLY A 167 -7.90 -32.28 22.84
N GLY A 168 -7.08 -32.04 23.86
CA GLY A 168 -5.72 -32.55 23.92
C GLY A 168 -4.86 -31.98 22.79
N ASP A 169 -4.23 -32.84 22.01
CA ASP A 169 -3.38 -32.47 20.87
C ASP A 169 -4.00 -32.84 19.49
N LYS A 170 -5.29 -33.27 19.49
CA LYS A 170 -5.95 -33.79 18.27
C LYS A 170 -6.80 -32.74 17.58
N PHE A 171 -6.80 -32.75 16.26
CA PHE A 171 -7.68 -31.95 15.43
C PHE A 171 -8.21 -32.72 14.22
N GLU A 172 -9.28 -32.23 13.65
CA GLU A 172 -9.85 -32.66 12.37
C GLU A 172 -9.88 -31.48 11.41
N LEU A 173 -9.55 -31.75 10.15
CA LEU A 173 -9.62 -30.82 9.04
C LEU A 173 -10.66 -31.28 8.03
N THR A 174 -11.53 -30.37 7.60
CA THR A 174 -12.57 -30.64 6.61
C THR A 174 -12.73 -29.47 5.65
N ASP A 175 -13.65 -29.58 4.69
CA ASP A 175 -14.08 -28.49 3.80
C ASP A 175 -12.91 -27.82 3.05
N PHE A 176 -12.07 -28.63 2.45
CA PHE A 176 -10.93 -28.14 1.68
C PHE A 176 -11.39 -27.52 0.37
N LYS A 177 -11.09 -26.26 0.17
CA LYS A 177 -11.33 -25.51 -1.07
C LYS A 177 -10.09 -24.73 -1.44
N GLY A 178 -9.73 -24.71 -2.72
CA GLY A 178 -8.59 -23.92 -3.19
C GLY A 178 -7.81 -24.61 -4.28
N THR A 179 -6.51 -24.37 -4.28
CA THR A 179 -5.58 -24.93 -5.26
C THR A 179 -4.58 -25.85 -4.56
N SER A 180 -4.43 -27.07 -5.06
CA SER A 180 -3.42 -28.00 -4.56
C SER A 180 -2.01 -27.48 -4.87
N SER A 181 -1.00 -28.05 -4.20
CA SER A 181 0.42 -27.77 -4.48
C SER A 181 0.83 -27.97 -5.96
N ASN A 182 0.06 -28.73 -6.72
CA ASN A 182 0.28 -29.00 -8.16
C ASN A 182 -0.52 -28.06 -9.08
N GLY A 183 -1.16 -27.01 -8.54
CA GLY A 183 -1.98 -26.07 -9.32
C GLY A 183 -3.38 -26.58 -9.70
N THR A 184 -3.79 -27.78 -9.25
CA THR A 184 -5.12 -28.31 -9.55
C THR A 184 -6.15 -27.78 -8.56
N PRO A 185 -7.37 -27.37 -9.02
CA PRO A 185 -8.46 -27.00 -8.13
C PRO A 185 -8.86 -28.17 -7.22
N VAL A 186 -9.07 -27.89 -5.96
CA VAL A 186 -9.52 -28.84 -4.94
C VAL A 186 -10.79 -28.30 -4.28
N GLU A 187 -11.84 -29.12 -4.29
CA GLU A 187 -13.04 -28.92 -3.48
C GLU A 187 -13.49 -30.27 -2.95
N THR A 188 -13.31 -30.51 -1.65
CA THR A 188 -13.63 -31.80 -1.05
C THR A 188 -13.90 -31.67 0.45
N ASN A 189 -14.87 -32.45 0.93
CA ASN A 189 -15.24 -32.54 2.34
C ASN A 189 -14.55 -33.74 3.05
N LYS A 190 -13.45 -34.24 2.48
CA LYS A 190 -12.68 -35.31 3.08
C LYS A 190 -12.18 -34.92 4.45
N THR A 191 -12.43 -35.73 5.47
CA THR A 191 -11.91 -35.49 6.81
C THR A 191 -10.48 -36.03 6.94
N VAL A 192 -9.60 -35.15 7.44
CA VAL A 192 -8.19 -35.46 7.72
C VAL A 192 -7.93 -35.21 9.20
N THR A 193 -7.50 -36.25 9.92
CA THR A 193 -7.18 -36.13 11.37
C THR A 193 -5.67 -35.95 11.57
N GLY A 194 -5.32 -35.16 12.60
CA GLY A 194 -3.93 -34.91 12.93
C GLY A 194 -3.68 -34.60 14.39
N LYS A 195 -2.40 -34.38 14.71
CA LYS A 195 -1.94 -33.91 16.02
C LYS A 195 -1.19 -32.62 15.90
N LEU A 196 -1.38 -31.73 16.87
CA LEU A 196 -0.65 -30.46 16.95
C LEU A 196 0.88 -30.69 16.95
N GLY A 197 1.59 -29.81 16.30
CA GLY A 197 3.03 -29.89 16.14
C GLY A 197 3.52 -30.90 15.10
N LYS A 198 2.64 -31.76 14.55
CA LYS A 198 3.01 -32.73 13.49
C LYS A 198 2.56 -32.27 12.13
N LEU A 199 3.36 -32.67 11.11
CA LEU A 199 3.00 -32.47 9.70
C LEU A 199 1.86 -33.41 9.30
N VAL A 200 0.85 -32.85 8.64
CA VAL A 200 -0.30 -33.59 8.14
C VAL A 200 -0.43 -33.35 6.63
N GLN A 201 -0.61 -34.43 5.88
CA GLN A 201 -0.89 -34.37 4.45
C GLN A 201 -2.38 -34.10 4.24
N THR A 202 -2.69 -33.02 3.56
CA THR A 202 -4.06 -32.62 3.22
C THR A 202 -4.24 -32.56 1.70
N PRO A 203 -5.47 -32.46 1.18
CA PRO A 203 -5.72 -32.25 -0.24
C PRO A 203 -5.09 -30.97 -0.80
N LEU A 204 -4.89 -29.93 0.03
CA LEU A 204 -4.23 -28.69 -0.34
C LEU A 204 -2.70 -28.76 -0.26
N GLY A 205 -2.15 -29.80 0.36
CA GLY A 205 -0.71 -29.98 0.59
C GLY A 205 -0.36 -30.27 2.05
N LYS A 206 0.91 -30.17 2.40
CA LYS A 206 1.37 -30.39 3.76
C LYS A 206 1.09 -29.16 4.64
N VAL A 207 0.41 -29.38 5.76
CA VAL A 207 0.12 -28.36 6.75
C VAL A 207 0.63 -28.76 8.12
N LYS A 208 1.02 -27.79 8.92
CA LYS A 208 1.39 -27.96 10.32
C LYS A 208 0.56 -27.01 11.16
N LEU A 209 -0.09 -27.56 12.21
CA LEU A 209 -0.83 -26.77 13.18
C LEU A 209 -0.06 -26.75 14.48
N GLU A 210 0.12 -25.58 15.06
CA GLU A 210 0.77 -25.37 16.35
C GLU A 210 -0.20 -24.69 17.32
N ALA A 211 -0.20 -25.13 18.58
CA ALA A 211 -1.02 -24.50 19.60
C ALA A 211 -0.56 -23.06 19.84
N ALA A 212 -1.50 -22.13 19.90
CA ALA A 212 -1.28 -20.73 20.23
C ALA A 212 -1.68 -20.45 21.70
N PRO A 213 -1.35 -19.28 22.27
CA PRO A 213 -1.58 -19.00 23.69
C PRO A 213 -3.02 -19.16 24.16
N SER A 214 -4.02 -18.87 23.30
CA SER A 214 -5.44 -18.99 23.65
C SER A 214 -6.01 -20.40 23.50
N TYR A 215 -5.19 -21.39 23.05
CA TYR A 215 -5.65 -22.77 22.82
C TYR A 215 -6.40 -23.37 24.01
N ALA A 216 -5.83 -23.27 25.22
CA ALA A 216 -6.43 -23.83 26.40
C ALA A 216 -7.76 -23.17 26.79
N ALA A 217 -7.88 -21.86 26.54
CA ALA A 217 -9.11 -21.11 26.78
C ALA A 217 -10.19 -21.47 25.75
N PHE A 218 -9.79 -21.68 24.50
CA PHE A 218 -10.69 -22.01 23.40
C PHE A 218 -11.35 -23.39 23.56
N ILE A 219 -10.66 -24.36 24.16
CA ILE A 219 -11.14 -25.73 24.33
C ILE A 219 -11.92 -25.91 25.65
N LYS A 220 -11.78 -25.03 26.64
CA LYS A 220 -12.41 -25.17 27.97
C LYS A 220 -13.93 -25.30 27.96
N GLY A 221 -14.61 -24.97 26.85
CA GLY A 221 -16.07 -25.08 26.70
C GLY A 221 -16.62 -26.44 26.30
N GLY A 222 -15.77 -27.45 26.08
CA GLY A 222 -16.20 -28.82 25.71
C GLY A 222 -16.46 -29.00 24.20
N ASP A 223 -17.22 -28.11 23.61
CA ASP A 223 -17.43 -28.04 22.13
C ASP A 223 -16.72 -26.79 21.59
N ALA A 224 -15.48 -26.96 21.12
CA ALA A 224 -14.75 -25.88 20.49
C ALA A 224 -15.46 -25.51 19.17
N PRO A 225 -15.72 -24.21 18.92
CA PRO A 225 -16.34 -23.78 17.68
C PRO A 225 -15.46 -24.10 16.48
N ALA A 226 -16.08 -24.30 15.32
CA ALA A 226 -15.35 -24.49 14.07
C ALA A 226 -14.47 -23.29 13.76
N LEU A 227 -13.19 -23.53 13.47
CA LEU A 227 -12.24 -22.51 13.08
C LEU A 227 -12.05 -22.55 11.56
N TYR A 228 -12.47 -21.51 10.90
CA TYR A 228 -12.25 -21.32 9.46
C TYR A 228 -10.87 -20.74 9.23
N VAL A 229 -10.07 -21.41 8.44
CA VAL A 229 -8.70 -20.98 8.09
C VAL A 229 -8.64 -20.80 6.58
N SER A 230 -8.21 -19.64 6.14
CA SER A 230 -8.01 -19.36 4.72
C SER A 230 -6.62 -18.85 4.46
N HIS A 231 -5.99 -19.38 3.43
CA HIS A 231 -4.73 -18.93 2.88
C HIS A 231 -5.01 -18.14 1.60
N THR A 232 -4.47 -16.93 1.54
CA THR A 232 -4.58 -16.03 0.39
C THR A 232 -3.21 -15.88 -0.25
N ASP A 233 -3.16 -15.83 -1.58
CA ASP A 233 -1.93 -15.55 -2.30
C ASP A 233 -1.34 -14.19 -1.93
N LEU A 234 -0.03 -14.02 -2.12
CA LEU A 234 0.68 -12.82 -1.67
C LEU A 234 0.26 -11.55 -2.40
N TYR A 235 -0.13 -11.67 -3.68
CA TYR A 235 -0.56 -10.53 -4.47
C TYR A 235 -1.93 -10.00 -3.98
N SER A 236 -2.89 -10.90 -3.82
CA SER A 236 -4.21 -10.56 -3.28
C SER A 236 -4.13 -10.03 -1.84
N MET A 237 -3.26 -10.61 -1.00
CA MET A 237 -2.98 -10.09 0.34
C MET A 237 -2.44 -8.66 0.29
N THR A 238 -1.45 -8.41 -0.56
CA THR A 238 -0.84 -7.07 -0.71
C THR A 238 -1.85 -6.04 -1.20
N ASN A 239 -2.69 -6.40 -2.19
CA ASN A 239 -3.74 -5.53 -2.70
C ASN A 239 -4.83 -5.25 -1.65
N ARG A 240 -5.17 -6.23 -0.81
CA ARG A 240 -6.08 -6.04 0.31
C ARG A 240 -5.53 -5.03 1.32
N ILE A 241 -4.24 -5.14 1.67
CA ILE A 241 -3.58 -4.16 2.55
C ILE A 241 -3.59 -2.78 1.91
N LEU A 242 -3.22 -2.67 0.63
CA LEU A 242 -3.20 -1.41 -0.10
C LEU A 242 -4.58 -0.76 -0.18
N GLY A 243 -5.62 -1.54 -0.44
CA GLY A 243 -7.00 -1.05 -0.53
C GLY A 243 -7.58 -0.52 0.78
N SER A 244 -7.07 -1.02 1.93
CA SER A 244 -7.49 -0.59 3.26
C SER A 244 -6.59 0.50 3.85
N LEU A 245 -5.46 0.83 3.19
CA LEU A 245 -4.47 1.80 3.64
C LEU A 245 -4.67 3.15 2.95
N THR A 246 -4.89 4.18 3.74
CA THR A 246 -4.87 5.57 3.28
C THR A 246 -3.63 6.26 3.86
N VAL A 247 -2.83 6.86 2.99
CA VAL A 247 -1.63 7.64 3.38
C VAL A 247 -1.78 9.04 2.80
N GLY A 248 -1.60 10.05 3.62
CA GLY A 248 -1.73 11.44 3.21
C GLY A 248 -1.01 12.38 4.17
N LEU A 249 -0.80 13.61 3.74
CA LEU A 249 -0.28 14.66 4.62
C LEU A 249 -1.37 15.13 5.59
N ASN A 250 -0.98 15.47 6.80
CA ASN A 250 -1.89 16.04 7.78
C ASN A 250 -2.42 17.43 7.30
N GLU A 251 -1.53 18.24 6.73
CA GLU A 251 -1.83 19.52 6.09
C GLU A 251 -0.87 19.71 4.90
N GLU A 252 -1.27 20.48 3.88
CA GLU A 252 -0.49 20.65 2.63
C GLU A 252 0.94 21.18 2.82
N LYS A 253 1.23 21.84 3.94
CA LYS A 253 2.54 22.45 4.23
C LYS A 253 3.31 21.77 5.35
N THR A 254 2.85 20.61 5.82
CA THR A 254 3.50 19.86 6.90
C THR A 254 4.27 18.68 6.35
N THR A 255 5.27 18.24 7.11
CA THR A 255 6.03 17.02 6.86
C THR A 255 5.49 15.82 7.67
N ILE A 256 4.31 15.99 8.27
CA ILE A 256 3.63 14.94 9.03
C ILE A 256 2.74 14.13 8.08
N VAL A 257 3.05 12.87 7.96
CA VAL A 257 2.27 11.90 7.19
C VAL A 257 1.36 11.13 8.11
N ASN A 258 0.09 11.09 7.80
CA ASN A 258 -0.90 10.26 8.47
C ASN A 258 -1.14 8.98 7.66
N LEU A 259 -0.95 7.85 8.33
CA LEU A 259 -1.27 6.52 7.84
C LEU A 259 -2.56 6.08 8.53
N THR A 260 -3.57 5.76 7.76
CA THR A 260 -4.86 5.30 8.27
C THR A 260 -5.16 3.93 7.69
N TYR A 261 -5.49 2.98 8.54
CA TYR A 261 -5.84 1.61 8.15
C TYR A 261 -7.20 1.22 8.68
N THR A 262 -7.99 0.56 7.85
CA THR A 262 -9.35 0.15 8.16
C THR A 262 -9.44 -1.38 8.22
N ASP A 263 -9.87 -1.92 9.36
CA ASP A 263 -9.96 -3.37 9.60
C ASP A 263 -11.10 -3.72 10.57
N VAL A 264 -11.56 -4.96 10.53
CA VAL A 264 -12.50 -5.50 11.51
C VAL A 264 -11.84 -5.81 12.86
N GLN A 265 -10.50 -5.95 12.87
CA GLN A 265 -9.69 -6.22 14.06
C GLN A 265 -8.77 -5.05 14.39
N THR A 266 -9.02 -4.37 15.51
CA THR A 266 -8.26 -3.17 15.91
C THR A 266 -6.78 -3.47 16.11
N LYS A 267 -6.45 -4.60 16.73
CA LYS A 267 -5.06 -5.01 16.99
C LYS A 267 -4.31 -5.29 15.68
N ARG A 268 -4.96 -5.95 14.70
CA ARG A 268 -4.38 -6.19 13.39
C ARG A 268 -4.08 -4.89 12.66
N ALA A 269 -5.01 -3.92 12.71
CA ALA A 269 -4.80 -2.61 12.13
C ALA A 269 -3.61 -1.86 12.75
N GLU A 270 -3.47 -1.91 14.07
CA GLU A 270 -2.35 -1.32 14.81
C GLU A 270 -1.02 -1.98 14.43
N ASP A 271 -0.97 -3.31 14.40
CA ASP A 271 0.23 -4.06 14.06
C ASP A 271 0.65 -3.82 12.60
N ILE A 272 -0.31 -3.73 11.66
CA ILE A 272 -0.04 -3.38 10.27
C ILE A 272 0.58 -1.98 10.17
N LEU A 273 -0.02 -0.96 10.79
CA LEU A 273 0.49 0.41 10.75
C LEU A 273 1.90 0.50 11.35
N ASN A 274 2.11 -0.11 12.51
CA ASN A 274 3.41 -0.11 13.18
C ASN A 274 4.48 -0.84 12.34
N THR A 275 4.10 -1.96 11.70
CA THR A 275 5.02 -2.73 10.86
C THR A 275 5.33 -1.99 9.56
N ILE A 276 4.35 -1.30 8.94
CA ILE A 276 4.60 -0.42 7.78
C ILE A 276 5.66 0.62 8.14
N ILE A 277 5.51 1.31 9.27
CA ILE A 277 6.47 2.32 9.72
C ILE A 277 7.84 1.69 9.97
N ALA A 278 7.89 0.51 10.59
CA ALA A 278 9.15 -0.18 10.88
C ALA A 278 9.88 -0.62 9.60
N VAL A 279 9.16 -1.23 8.65
CA VAL A 279 9.71 -1.67 7.36
C VAL A 279 10.17 -0.48 6.53
N TYR A 280 9.33 0.56 6.42
CA TYR A 280 9.70 1.80 5.73
C TYR A 280 10.97 2.41 6.32
N ARG A 281 11.05 2.56 7.66
CA ARG A 281 12.23 3.09 8.34
C ARG A 281 13.47 2.25 8.09
N LYS A 282 13.35 0.92 8.12
CA LYS A 282 14.45 0.01 7.83
C LYS A 282 14.95 0.22 6.40
N ASN A 283 14.06 0.21 5.41
CA ASN A 283 14.42 0.39 4.01
C ASN A 283 15.09 1.74 3.77
N TRP A 284 14.55 2.79 4.39
CA TRP A 284 15.13 4.14 4.32
C TRP A 284 16.55 4.19 4.90
N LEU A 285 16.78 3.54 6.05
CA LEU A 285 18.12 3.43 6.66
C LEU A 285 19.09 2.63 5.79
N ASP A 286 18.63 1.52 5.24
CA ASP A 286 19.45 0.66 4.37
C ASP A 286 19.84 1.41 3.09
N ASP A 287 18.94 2.15 2.47
CA ASP A 287 19.20 3.00 1.31
C ASP A 287 20.21 4.12 1.64
N LYS A 288 20.04 4.83 2.77
CA LYS A 288 20.99 5.87 3.21
C LYS A 288 22.38 5.30 3.53
N ASN A 289 22.45 4.15 4.19
CA ASN A 289 23.71 3.48 4.49
C ASN A 289 24.43 3.05 3.21
N GLN A 290 23.71 2.47 2.25
CA GLN A 290 24.28 2.06 0.97
C GLN A 290 24.85 3.26 0.20
N MET A 291 24.11 4.38 0.18
CA MET A 291 24.53 5.63 -0.43
C MET A 291 25.81 6.16 0.25
N THR A 292 25.84 6.21 1.57
CA THR A 292 26.99 6.69 2.36
C THR A 292 28.23 5.83 2.13
N VAL A 293 28.09 4.50 2.14
CA VAL A 293 29.19 3.56 1.88
C VAL A 293 29.73 3.71 0.46
N SER A 294 28.85 3.83 -0.52
CA SER A 294 29.22 4.02 -1.93
C SER A 294 29.96 5.33 -2.14
N THR A 295 29.47 6.42 -1.53
CA THR A 295 30.11 7.74 -1.58
C THR A 295 31.47 7.72 -0.88
N SER A 296 31.55 7.12 0.30
CA SER A 296 32.84 7.00 1.03
C SER A 296 33.87 6.22 0.24
N ARG A 297 33.48 5.09 -0.37
CA ARG A 297 34.37 4.31 -1.24
C ARG A 297 34.85 5.14 -2.43
N PHE A 298 33.93 5.81 -3.13
CA PHE A 298 34.26 6.67 -4.26
C PHE A 298 35.24 7.78 -3.88
N ILE A 299 35.00 8.48 -2.75
CA ILE A 299 35.90 9.52 -2.25
C ILE A 299 37.29 8.93 -1.95
N THR A 300 37.37 7.76 -1.29
CA THR A 300 38.65 7.11 -0.96
C THR A 300 39.42 6.70 -2.21
N GLU A 301 38.74 6.09 -3.18
CA GLU A 301 39.36 5.73 -4.47
C GLU A 301 39.86 6.97 -5.22
N ARG A 302 39.07 8.06 -5.19
CA ARG A 302 39.47 9.29 -5.88
C ARG A 302 40.62 10.02 -5.20
N LEU A 303 40.64 10.05 -3.86
CA LEU A 303 41.80 10.57 -3.10
C LEU A 303 43.08 9.85 -3.47
N GLY A 304 43.07 8.52 -3.58
CA GLY A 304 44.24 7.74 -3.99
C GLY A 304 44.73 8.10 -5.41
N VAL A 305 43.80 8.34 -6.35
CA VAL A 305 44.16 8.80 -7.69
C VAL A 305 44.78 10.19 -7.65
N ILE A 306 44.19 11.14 -6.92
CA ILE A 306 44.69 12.51 -6.78
C ILE A 306 46.07 12.52 -6.09
N GLU A 307 46.26 11.73 -5.04
CA GLU A 307 47.55 11.60 -4.36
C GLU A 307 48.67 11.10 -5.32
N HIS A 308 48.32 10.13 -6.18
CA HIS A 308 49.25 9.62 -7.19
C HIS A 308 49.57 10.68 -8.26
N GLU A 309 48.53 11.34 -8.81
CA GLU A 309 48.70 12.40 -9.81
C GLU A 309 49.50 13.60 -9.23
N LEU A 310 49.21 13.99 -7.99
CA LEU A 310 49.97 15.05 -7.30
C LEU A 310 51.44 14.67 -7.10
N GLY A 311 51.68 13.40 -6.69
CA GLY A 311 53.02 12.88 -6.52
C GLY A 311 53.83 12.84 -7.84
N ASP A 312 53.20 12.52 -8.96
CA ASP A 312 53.83 12.54 -10.27
C ASP A 312 54.12 13.99 -10.75
N VAL A 313 53.17 14.90 -10.56
CA VAL A 313 53.35 16.34 -10.85
C VAL A 313 54.48 16.95 -10.00
N ASP A 314 54.58 16.60 -8.72
CA ASP A 314 55.67 17.06 -7.85
C ASP A 314 57.04 16.54 -8.33
N LYS A 315 57.11 15.28 -8.79
CA LYS A 315 58.34 14.72 -9.39
C LYS A 315 58.71 15.45 -10.70
N ASP A 316 57.70 15.70 -11.56
CA ASP A 316 57.89 16.42 -12.83
C ASP A 316 58.35 17.86 -12.58
N ILE A 317 57.73 18.58 -11.63
CA ILE A 317 58.16 19.91 -11.21
C ILE A 317 59.60 19.87 -10.65
N SER A 318 59.90 18.90 -9.81
CA SER A 318 61.24 18.74 -9.23
C SER A 318 62.32 18.44 -10.28
N SER A 319 62.01 17.57 -11.23
CA SER A 319 62.88 17.22 -12.35
C SER A 319 63.06 18.39 -13.32
N PHE A 320 62.00 19.14 -13.62
CA PHE A 320 62.02 20.34 -14.45
C PHE A 320 62.83 21.48 -13.78
N LYS A 321 62.62 21.70 -12.47
CA LYS A 321 63.43 22.65 -11.68
C LYS A 321 64.93 22.29 -11.69
N SER A 322 65.22 21.01 -11.55
CA SER A 322 66.63 20.52 -11.56
C SER A 322 67.30 20.61 -12.94
N ALA A 323 66.51 20.39 -14.03
CA ALA A 323 67.03 20.40 -15.41
C ALA A 323 67.23 21.81 -16.00
N ASN A 324 66.46 22.79 -15.53
CA ASN A 324 66.41 24.12 -16.17
C ASN A 324 67.02 25.27 -15.34
N LEU A 325 67.43 25.05 -14.10
CA LEU A 325 68.08 26.08 -13.21
C LEU A 325 67.30 27.42 -13.14
N LEU A 326 65.98 27.38 -13.22
CA LEU A 326 65.15 28.58 -13.37
C LEU A 326 64.60 29.09 -12.03
N PRO A 327 64.77 30.41 -11.70
CA PRO A 327 64.34 30.98 -10.41
C PRO A 327 62.82 31.29 -10.32
N ASP A 328 62.08 31.28 -11.42
CA ASP A 328 60.68 31.81 -11.41
C ASP A 328 59.67 30.77 -11.96
N VAL A 329 59.62 29.63 -11.30
CA VAL A 329 58.66 28.56 -11.62
C VAL A 329 57.32 28.79 -10.87
N GLU A 330 57.30 29.70 -9.89
CA GLU A 330 56.15 29.84 -9.00
C GLU A 330 54.90 30.41 -9.69
N THR A 331 55.12 31.39 -10.58
CA THR A 331 54.00 32.00 -11.35
C THR A 331 53.49 31.10 -12.46
N ALA A 332 54.36 30.32 -13.13
CA ALA A 332 53.97 29.35 -14.12
C ALA A 332 53.30 28.12 -13.47
N ALA A 333 53.79 27.68 -12.31
CA ALA A 333 53.22 26.58 -11.56
C ALA A 333 51.81 26.90 -11.04
N GLN A 334 51.60 28.12 -10.53
CA GLN A 334 50.26 28.58 -10.10
C GLN A 334 49.23 28.55 -11.23
N GLN A 335 49.59 28.98 -12.45
CA GLN A 335 48.69 28.92 -13.62
C GLN A 335 48.38 27.47 -14.04
N TYR A 336 49.39 26.57 -13.99
CA TYR A 336 49.20 25.15 -14.29
C TYR A 336 48.43 24.43 -13.20
N MET A 337 48.64 24.74 -11.91
CA MET A 337 47.86 24.19 -10.81
C MET A 337 46.39 24.61 -10.86
N GLN A 338 46.13 25.88 -11.19
CA GLN A 338 44.76 26.37 -11.37
C GLN A 338 44.05 25.60 -12.50
N LYS A 339 44.71 25.44 -13.63
CA LYS A 339 44.21 24.73 -14.80
C LYS A 339 44.03 23.23 -14.55
N SER A 340 44.96 22.60 -13.81
CA SER A 340 44.88 21.21 -13.38
C SER A 340 43.76 20.98 -12.35
N SER A 341 43.57 21.92 -11.42
CA SER A 341 42.46 21.90 -10.47
C SER A 341 41.10 21.97 -11.17
N ASP A 342 40.97 22.85 -12.16
CA ASP A 342 39.71 23.01 -12.90
C ASP A 342 39.41 21.80 -13.80
N LEU A 343 40.44 21.23 -14.44
CA LEU A 343 40.32 19.98 -15.20
C LEU A 343 39.98 18.78 -14.27
N SER A 344 40.61 18.71 -13.11
CA SER A 344 40.31 17.65 -12.11
C SER A 344 38.89 17.75 -11.58
N LYS A 345 38.34 18.96 -11.36
CA LYS A 345 36.93 19.17 -11.01
C LYS A 345 36.00 18.68 -12.11
N GLN A 346 36.32 19.01 -13.40
CA GLN A 346 35.51 18.52 -14.53
C GLN A 346 35.54 17.00 -14.67
N ILE A 347 36.72 16.38 -14.51
CA ILE A 347 36.85 14.91 -14.53
C ILE A 347 36.06 14.28 -13.37
N MET A 348 36.13 14.87 -12.17
CA MET A 348 35.39 14.40 -11.01
C MET A 348 33.86 14.50 -11.22
N ASP A 349 33.38 15.61 -11.78
CA ASP A 349 31.96 15.81 -12.14
C ASP A 349 31.50 14.75 -13.16
N LEU A 350 32.29 14.57 -14.25
CA LEU A 350 31.99 13.57 -15.28
C LEU A 350 32.01 12.15 -14.75
N ASN A 351 32.98 11.79 -13.90
CA ASN A 351 33.05 10.46 -13.28
C ASN A 351 31.91 10.23 -12.28
N SER A 352 31.48 11.27 -11.55
CA SER A 352 30.32 11.20 -10.67
C SER A 352 29.04 10.93 -11.47
N ARG A 353 28.85 11.68 -12.55
CA ARG A 353 27.71 11.47 -13.47
C ARG A 353 27.74 10.07 -14.09
N LEU A 354 28.91 9.59 -14.50
CA LEU A 354 29.08 8.24 -15.03
C LEU A 354 28.75 7.16 -14.00
N SER A 355 29.25 7.31 -12.75
CA SER A 355 28.97 6.37 -11.66
C SER A 355 27.48 6.32 -11.31
N ILE A 356 26.82 7.48 -11.27
CA ILE A 356 25.37 7.58 -11.07
C ILE A 356 24.63 6.89 -12.22
N ALA A 357 25.01 7.14 -13.46
CA ALA A 357 24.41 6.49 -14.64
C ALA A 357 24.61 4.96 -14.63
N GLN A 358 25.79 4.49 -14.23
CA GLN A 358 26.09 3.06 -14.06
C GLN A 358 25.28 2.44 -12.90
N TYR A 359 25.13 3.15 -11.80
CA TYR A 359 24.27 2.72 -10.68
C TYR A 359 22.81 2.61 -11.10
N ILE A 360 22.28 3.62 -11.82
CA ILE A 360 20.92 3.59 -12.37
C ILE A 360 20.77 2.41 -13.34
N ARG A 361 21.75 2.20 -14.25
CA ARG A 361 21.73 1.07 -15.18
C ARG A 361 21.71 -0.27 -14.44
N SER A 362 22.56 -0.44 -13.44
CA SER A 362 22.62 -1.67 -12.64
C SER A 362 21.32 -1.89 -11.82
N SER A 363 20.77 -0.81 -11.30
CA SER A 363 19.47 -0.83 -10.60
C SER A 363 18.31 -1.15 -11.54
N LEU A 364 18.34 -0.62 -12.76
CA LEU A 364 17.37 -0.95 -13.81
C LEU A 364 17.45 -2.43 -14.19
N VAL A 365 18.63 -2.94 -14.50
CA VAL A 365 18.83 -4.34 -14.91
C VAL A 365 18.46 -5.30 -13.75
N GLY A 366 18.81 -4.96 -12.51
CA GLY A 366 18.49 -5.77 -11.33
C GLY A 366 17.01 -5.69 -10.90
N ARG A 367 16.34 -4.57 -11.14
CA ARG A 367 14.95 -4.30 -10.68
C ARG A 367 13.89 -4.65 -11.71
N VAL A 368 14.21 -4.60 -13.01
CA VAL A 368 13.30 -5.04 -14.08
C VAL A 368 12.90 -6.52 -13.88
N SER A 369 13.80 -7.35 -13.36
CA SER A 369 13.45 -8.73 -13.02
C SER A 369 12.56 -8.87 -11.76
N LYS A 370 12.40 -7.81 -10.96
CA LYS A 370 11.66 -7.82 -9.69
C LYS A 370 10.43 -6.90 -9.66
N ASN A 371 10.04 -6.28 -10.78
CA ASN A 371 8.88 -5.37 -10.84
C ASN A 371 8.90 -4.25 -9.76
N GLN A 372 10.06 -3.69 -9.46
CA GLN A 372 10.20 -2.65 -8.44
C GLN A 372 10.19 -1.25 -9.03
N VAL A 373 9.59 -0.30 -8.30
CA VAL A 373 9.58 1.13 -8.64
C VAL A 373 11.01 1.68 -8.58
N LEU A 374 11.40 2.46 -9.59
CA LEU A 374 12.71 3.09 -9.67
C LEU A 374 12.75 4.38 -8.84
N PRO A 375 13.90 4.73 -8.24
CA PRO A 375 14.06 6.04 -7.60
C PRO A 375 13.79 7.16 -8.59
N SER A 376 12.86 8.04 -8.27
CA SER A 376 12.45 9.16 -9.15
C SER A 376 13.47 10.30 -9.18
N ASN A 377 14.39 10.34 -8.23
CA ASN A 377 15.45 11.33 -8.21
C ASN A 377 16.79 10.66 -8.55
N THR A 378 17.23 10.88 -9.77
CA THR A 378 18.43 10.23 -10.31
C THR A 378 19.71 11.06 -10.12
N GLY A 379 19.59 12.33 -9.68
CA GLY A 379 20.73 13.26 -9.58
C GLY A 379 21.41 13.57 -10.91
N ILE A 380 20.84 13.11 -12.04
CA ILE A 380 21.28 13.44 -13.39
C ILE A 380 20.45 14.62 -13.87
N ASP A 381 21.09 15.75 -14.13
CA ASP A 381 20.46 16.95 -14.69
C ASP A 381 20.07 16.72 -16.15
N SER A 382 19.13 15.81 -16.37
CA SER A 382 18.57 15.48 -17.68
C SER A 382 17.05 15.31 -17.55
N PRO A 383 16.28 16.33 -17.93
CA PRO A 383 14.82 16.30 -17.87
C PRO A 383 14.19 15.11 -18.58
N GLY A 384 14.87 14.60 -19.62
CA GLY A 384 14.41 13.42 -20.38
C GLY A 384 14.49 12.11 -19.59
N ILE A 385 15.52 11.92 -18.77
CA ILE A 385 15.70 10.70 -17.98
C ILE A 385 14.72 10.68 -16.80
N GLU A 386 14.53 11.80 -16.12
CA GLU A 386 13.57 11.92 -15.02
C GLU A 386 12.14 11.68 -15.50
N GLN A 387 11.79 12.23 -16.67
CA GLN A 387 10.49 12.03 -17.29
C GLN A 387 10.27 10.57 -17.68
N GLN A 388 11.26 9.89 -18.25
CA GLN A 388 11.18 8.47 -18.61
C GLN A 388 11.06 7.57 -17.38
N ILE A 389 11.76 7.87 -16.28
CA ILE A 389 11.64 7.13 -15.03
C ILE A 389 10.26 7.33 -14.39
N ALA A 390 9.74 8.57 -14.42
CA ALA A 390 8.40 8.86 -13.93
C ALA A 390 7.33 8.12 -14.74
N GLU A 391 7.47 8.09 -16.06
CA GLU A 391 6.56 7.39 -16.97
C GLU A 391 6.65 5.86 -16.80
N TYR A 392 7.85 5.31 -16.65
CA TYR A 392 8.06 3.89 -16.30
C TYR A 392 7.40 3.52 -14.98
N ASN A 393 7.61 4.31 -13.92
CA ASN A 393 7.02 4.07 -12.61
C ASN A 393 5.49 4.15 -12.67
N LYS A 394 4.94 5.12 -13.41
CA LYS A 394 3.50 5.27 -13.65
C LYS A 394 2.92 4.03 -14.34
N THR A 395 3.55 3.61 -15.45
CA THR A 395 3.11 2.44 -16.22
C THR A 395 3.20 1.16 -15.40
N LEU A 396 4.22 1.04 -14.54
CA LEU A 396 4.39 -0.10 -13.65
C LEU A 396 3.29 -0.15 -12.57
N LEU A 397 2.90 1.00 -12.03
CA LEU A 397 1.80 1.11 -11.06
C LEU A 397 0.44 0.83 -11.73
N GLU A 398 0.22 1.33 -12.95
CA GLU A 398 -1.00 1.06 -13.73
C GLU A 398 -1.13 -0.42 -14.12
N ARG A 399 -0.02 -1.12 -14.34
CA ARG A 399 -0.02 -2.56 -14.64
C ARG A 399 -0.29 -3.43 -13.41
N ASN A 400 0.03 -2.93 -12.23
CA ASN A 400 -0.11 -3.67 -10.95
C ASN A 400 -1.43 -3.34 -10.22
N ASN A 401 -2.25 -2.44 -10.79
CA ASN A 401 -3.65 -2.20 -10.44
C ASN A 401 -4.59 -2.93 -11.41
#